data_161b918b8f11fd155ce5da98efc6d064
#
_entry.id   161b918b8f11fd155ce5da98efc6d064
#
_cell.length_a   1.000
_cell.length_b   1.000
_cell.length_c   1.000
_cell.angle_alpha   90.00
_cell.angle_beta   90.00
_cell.angle_gamma   90.00
#
_symmetry.space_group_name_H-M   'P 1'
#
loop_
_entity.id
_entity.type
_entity.pdbx_description
1 polymer ?
#
loop_
_entity_poly.entity_id
_entity_poly.type
_entity_poly.pdbx_seq_one_letter_code
_entity_poly.pdbx_strand_id
1 'polypeptide(L)'
;MIAENLQILRNRIDQICTKVNRDPNSIKLIAVSKNFGVDEIKQAIQAGQIEFGENKAQELNSKFDVLGNQVTWHFIGHLQKNKVKYAVRADYIHSVDSLSLAEEIQRHAEKLGKIQKILVQVKTSEEESKSGVIGKEELIKIVTYCSNASNLNLIGLMTIAPFTEEQNLIRKSFSDLRKLNEELNSKGHILKELSMGMTSDYEIAIEEGATMLRIGSAIFGERIYHKE
;
A
#
# COMPACT_ATOMS: atom_id res chain seq x y z
N MET A 1 -7.56 -21.74 9.65
CA MET A 1 -6.47 -20.80 10.03
C MET A 1 -6.57 -19.48 9.24
N ILE A 2 -6.29 -19.40 7.92
CA ILE A 2 -6.36 -18.12 7.17
C ILE A 2 -7.76 -17.48 7.21
N ALA A 3 -8.82 -18.23 6.98
CA ALA A 3 -10.19 -17.73 7.04
C ALA A 3 -10.56 -17.19 8.43
N GLU A 4 -10.17 -17.90 9.47
CA GLU A 4 -10.39 -17.52 10.88
C GLU A 4 -9.61 -16.24 11.21
N ASN A 5 -8.32 -16.17 10.82
CA ASN A 5 -7.49 -14.98 11.02
C ASN A 5 -8.10 -13.75 10.32
N LEU A 6 -8.59 -13.91 9.09
CA LEU A 6 -9.28 -12.83 8.35
C LEU A 6 -10.54 -12.37 9.08
N GLN A 7 -11.33 -13.30 9.61
CA GLN A 7 -12.54 -12.96 10.37
C GLN A 7 -12.21 -12.20 11.66
N ILE A 8 -11.21 -12.68 12.42
CA ILE A 8 -10.76 -12.01 13.66
C ILE A 8 -10.28 -10.60 13.34
N LEU A 9 -9.45 -10.45 12.29
CA LEU A 9 -8.92 -9.16 11.87
C LEU A 9 -10.01 -8.18 11.43
N ARG A 10 -10.97 -8.64 10.61
CA ARG A 10 -12.11 -7.80 10.18
C ARG A 10 -12.95 -7.34 11.38
N ASN A 11 -13.28 -8.24 12.29
CA ASN A 11 -14.01 -7.89 13.51
C ASN A 11 -13.25 -6.85 14.35
N ARG A 12 -11.91 -6.96 14.40
CA ARG A 12 -11.10 -5.98 15.14
C ARG A 12 -11.08 -4.62 14.45
N ILE A 13 -10.96 -4.58 13.11
CA ILE A 13 -11.05 -3.35 12.32
C ILE A 13 -12.41 -2.67 12.57
N ASP A 14 -13.51 -3.42 12.53
CA ASP A 14 -14.86 -2.91 12.77
C ASP A 14 -15.00 -2.29 14.18
N GLN A 15 -14.45 -2.96 15.20
CA GLN A 15 -14.44 -2.43 16.58
C GLN A 15 -13.69 -1.10 16.70
N ILE A 16 -12.51 -1.00 16.02
CA ILE A 16 -11.71 0.22 16.08
C ILE A 16 -12.43 1.33 15.32
N CYS A 17 -12.96 1.05 14.13
CA CYS A 17 -13.73 2.01 13.33
C CYS A 17 -14.92 2.55 14.13
N THR A 18 -15.65 1.68 14.85
CA THR A 18 -16.75 2.10 15.72
C THR A 18 -16.28 3.07 16.82
N LYS A 19 -15.14 2.79 17.47
CA LYS A 19 -14.59 3.66 18.52
C LYS A 19 -14.24 5.06 18.03
N VAL A 20 -13.79 5.17 16.76
CA VAL A 20 -13.38 6.46 16.17
C VAL A 20 -14.43 7.05 15.23
N ASN A 21 -15.66 6.52 15.27
CA ASN A 21 -16.80 6.95 14.49
C ASN A 21 -16.50 6.97 12.97
N ARG A 22 -15.90 5.90 12.46
CA ARG A 22 -15.61 5.69 11.05
C ARG A 22 -16.42 4.52 10.48
N ASP A 23 -16.77 4.60 9.21
CA ASP A 23 -17.34 3.46 8.47
C ASP A 23 -16.25 2.41 8.19
N PRO A 24 -16.38 1.15 8.68
CA PRO A 24 -15.44 0.08 8.38
C PRO A 24 -15.25 -0.17 6.87
N ASN A 25 -16.30 0.03 6.06
CA ASN A 25 -16.23 -0.12 4.61
C ASN A 25 -15.35 0.94 3.93
N SER A 26 -14.99 2.01 4.64
CA SER A 26 -14.02 2.99 4.15
C SER A 26 -12.57 2.49 4.17
N ILE A 27 -12.33 1.30 4.72
CA ILE A 27 -11.00 0.71 4.88
C ILE A 27 -10.82 -0.49 3.94
N LYS A 28 -9.83 -0.42 3.10
CA LYS A 28 -9.41 -1.49 2.21
C LYS A 28 -8.35 -2.34 2.91
N LEU A 29 -8.69 -3.60 3.21
CA LEU A 29 -7.74 -4.55 3.78
C LEU A 29 -6.95 -5.24 2.66
N ILE A 30 -5.66 -4.95 2.56
CA ILE A 30 -4.74 -5.57 1.61
C ILE A 30 -4.01 -6.71 2.31
N ALA A 31 -4.27 -7.95 1.89
CA ALA A 31 -3.61 -9.15 2.38
C ALA A 31 -2.21 -9.26 1.75
N VAL A 32 -1.16 -9.05 2.54
CA VAL A 32 0.23 -9.08 2.04
C VAL A 32 0.70 -10.52 1.94
N SER A 33 0.68 -11.07 0.72
CA SER A 33 0.95 -12.46 0.41
C SER A 33 2.40 -12.76 0.00
N LYS A 34 3.32 -11.80 0.23
CA LYS A 34 4.75 -11.99 -0.06
C LYS A 34 5.31 -13.27 0.59
N ASN A 35 6.01 -14.09 -0.19
CA ASN A 35 6.59 -15.38 0.19
C ASN A 35 5.56 -16.49 0.54
N PHE A 36 4.28 -16.29 0.32
CA PHE A 36 3.25 -17.33 0.37
C PHE A 36 2.89 -17.77 -1.05
N GLY A 37 2.48 -19.03 -1.20
CA GLY A 37 2.13 -19.59 -2.49
C GLY A 37 0.71 -19.20 -2.96
N VAL A 38 0.36 -19.69 -4.14
CA VAL A 38 -0.98 -19.48 -4.72
C VAL A 38 -2.06 -20.19 -3.90
N ASP A 39 -1.73 -21.31 -3.23
CA ASP A 39 -2.72 -22.07 -2.47
C ASP A 39 -3.18 -21.33 -1.21
N GLU A 40 -2.27 -20.63 -0.52
CA GLU A 40 -2.64 -19.75 0.60
C GLU A 40 -3.49 -18.58 0.13
N ILE A 41 -3.18 -18.01 -1.04
CA ILE A 41 -3.99 -16.94 -1.65
C ILE A 41 -5.39 -17.46 -1.96
N LYS A 42 -5.54 -18.66 -2.54
CA LYS A 42 -6.84 -19.28 -2.82
C LYS A 42 -7.66 -19.51 -1.56
N GLN A 43 -7.04 -19.93 -0.45
CA GLN A 43 -7.73 -20.05 0.84
C GLN A 43 -8.26 -18.68 1.32
N ALA A 44 -7.48 -17.61 1.16
CA ALA A 44 -7.93 -16.27 1.50
C ALA A 44 -9.07 -15.78 0.57
N ILE A 45 -9.01 -16.09 -0.74
CA ILE A 45 -10.09 -15.81 -1.70
C ILE A 45 -11.38 -16.48 -1.29
N GLN A 46 -11.33 -17.78 -0.88
CA GLN A 46 -12.50 -18.53 -0.38
C GLN A 46 -13.11 -17.88 0.87
N ALA A 47 -12.29 -17.17 1.66
CA ALA A 47 -12.74 -16.37 2.80
C ALA A 47 -13.16 -14.92 2.42
N GLY A 48 -13.36 -14.65 1.13
CA GLY A 48 -13.81 -13.35 0.61
C GLY A 48 -12.75 -12.27 0.57
N GLN A 49 -11.46 -12.61 0.60
CA GLN A 49 -10.38 -11.63 0.41
C GLN A 49 -10.09 -11.45 -1.08
N ILE A 50 -10.10 -10.19 -1.54
CA ILE A 50 -9.88 -9.85 -2.96
C ILE A 50 -8.69 -8.93 -3.20
N GLU A 51 -8.25 -8.18 -2.19
CA GLU A 51 -7.13 -7.23 -2.28
C GLU A 51 -5.85 -7.90 -1.78
N PHE A 52 -4.83 -8.05 -2.63
CA PHE A 52 -3.56 -8.71 -2.29
C PHE A 52 -2.36 -7.82 -2.58
N GLY A 53 -1.35 -7.87 -1.69
CA GLY A 53 -0.15 -7.05 -1.80
C GLY A 53 1.13 -7.87 -1.97
N GLU A 54 1.97 -7.46 -2.93
CA GLU A 54 3.27 -8.07 -3.20
C GLU A 54 4.42 -7.07 -3.09
N ASN A 55 5.56 -7.56 -2.57
CA ASN A 55 6.75 -6.73 -2.39
C ASN A 55 7.76 -6.89 -3.53
N LYS A 56 7.75 -8.00 -4.26
CA LYS A 56 8.69 -8.32 -5.34
C LYS A 56 7.96 -8.39 -6.67
N ALA A 57 8.41 -7.62 -7.66
CA ALA A 57 7.74 -7.51 -8.94
C ALA A 57 7.71 -8.85 -9.72
N GLN A 58 8.74 -9.69 -9.56
CA GLN A 58 8.77 -11.03 -10.17
C GLN A 58 7.75 -11.97 -9.49
N GLU A 59 7.63 -11.92 -8.16
CA GLU A 59 6.66 -12.71 -7.41
C GLU A 59 5.23 -12.33 -7.78
N LEU A 60 4.95 -11.01 -7.84
CA LEU A 60 3.68 -10.50 -8.35
C LEU A 60 3.39 -11.05 -9.75
N ASN A 61 4.36 -10.97 -10.66
CA ASN A 61 4.17 -11.45 -12.03
C ASN A 61 3.82 -12.94 -12.09
N SER A 62 4.54 -13.79 -11.34
CA SER A 62 4.28 -15.23 -11.29
C SER A 62 2.89 -15.56 -10.75
N LYS A 63 2.43 -14.86 -9.72
CA LYS A 63 1.11 -15.03 -9.13
C LYS A 63 0.01 -14.50 -10.05
N PHE A 64 0.27 -13.38 -10.72
CA PHE A 64 -0.64 -12.82 -11.71
C PHE A 64 -0.85 -13.78 -12.88
N ASP A 65 0.19 -14.50 -13.33
CA ASP A 65 0.07 -15.49 -14.43
C ASP A 65 -0.88 -16.64 -14.07
N VAL A 66 -1.06 -16.95 -12.78
CA VAL A 66 -1.95 -18.03 -12.31
C VAL A 66 -3.35 -17.51 -11.94
N LEU A 67 -3.44 -16.38 -11.26
CA LEU A 67 -4.69 -15.88 -10.69
C LEU A 67 -5.34 -14.78 -11.54
N GLY A 68 -4.55 -14.07 -12.37
CA GLY A 68 -5.05 -13.03 -13.24
C GLY A 68 -5.82 -11.94 -12.50
N ASN A 69 -6.99 -11.62 -13.02
CA ASN A 69 -7.90 -10.60 -12.50
C ASN A 69 -8.94 -11.16 -11.50
N GLN A 70 -8.73 -12.38 -10.96
CA GLN A 70 -9.59 -12.92 -9.88
C GLN A 70 -9.44 -12.12 -8.59
N VAL A 71 -8.35 -11.38 -8.46
CA VAL A 71 -8.01 -10.54 -7.32
C VAL A 71 -7.51 -9.18 -7.78
N THR A 72 -7.57 -8.19 -6.89
CA THR A 72 -6.97 -6.87 -7.09
C THR A 72 -5.53 -6.89 -6.57
N TRP A 73 -4.57 -6.57 -7.42
CA TRP A 73 -3.16 -6.61 -7.08
C TRP A 73 -2.61 -5.25 -6.68
N HIS A 74 -1.91 -5.23 -5.56
CA HIS A 74 -1.17 -4.07 -5.06
C HIS A 74 0.32 -4.36 -5.05
N PHE A 75 1.12 -3.57 -5.76
CA PHE A 75 2.56 -3.57 -5.58
C PHE A 75 2.92 -2.59 -4.46
N ILE A 76 3.52 -3.10 -3.38
CA ILE A 76 3.76 -2.35 -2.15
C ILE A 76 5.23 -2.34 -1.69
N GLY A 77 6.12 -3.03 -2.42
CA GLY A 77 7.55 -3.06 -2.12
C GLY A 77 8.31 -1.94 -2.82
N HIS A 78 9.60 -1.78 -2.49
CA HIS A 78 10.47 -0.84 -3.20
C HIS A 78 10.58 -1.21 -4.68
N LEU A 79 10.31 -0.26 -5.56
CA LEU A 79 10.26 -0.48 -7.00
C LEU A 79 11.48 0.11 -7.71
N GLN A 80 12.33 -0.75 -8.21
CA GLN A 80 13.41 -0.35 -9.11
C GLN A 80 12.88 -0.13 -10.53
N LYS A 81 13.42 0.88 -11.25
CA LYS A 81 12.99 1.24 -12.61
C LYS A 81 12.99 0.05 -13.60
N ASN A 82 14.02 -0.80 -13.55
CA ASN A 82 14.15 -1.97 -14.43
C ASN A 82 13.10 -3.07 -14.13
N LYS A 83 12.35 -2.96 -13.04
CA LYS A 83 11.27 -3.88 -12.63
C LYS A 83 9.87 -3.32 -12.89
N VAL A 84 9.75 -2.07 -13.31
CA VAL A 84 8.46 -1.41 -13.60
C VAL A 84 7.61 -2.21 -14.59
N LYS A 85 8.23 -2.80 -15.62
CA LYS A 85 7.53 -3.64 -16.62
C LYS A 85 6.73 -4.81 -16.02
N TYR A 86 7.10 -5.29 -14.84
CA TYR A 86 6.36 -6.33 -14.11
C TYR A 86 5.34 -5.72 -13.15
N ALA A 87 5.73 -4.64 -12.44
CA ALA A 87 4.87 -4.00 -11.44
C ALA A 87 3.63 -3.33 -12.04
N VAL A 88 3.70 -2.82 -13.28
CA VAL A 88 2.55 -2.22 -13.98
C VAL A 88 1.44 -3.22 -14.31
N ARG A 89 1.62 -4.52 -14.08
CA ARG A 89 0.54 -5.52 -14.13
C ARG A 89 -0.40 -5.41 -12.92
N ALA A 90 0.08 -4.87 -11.79
CA ALA A 90 -0.75 -4.60 -10.63
C ALA A 90 -1.79 -3.51 -10.94
N ASP A 91 -2.90 -3.53 -10.19
CA ASP A 91 -3.93 -2.47 -10.24
C ASP A 91 -3.42 -1.19 -9.57
N TYR A 92 -2.61 -1.36 -8.51
CA TYR A 92 -2.08 -0.26 -7.69
C TYR A 92 -0.57 -0.40 -7.51
N ILE A 93 0.15 0.72 -7.57
CA ILE A 93 1.56 0.83 -7.16
C ILE A 93 1.63 1.85 -6.03
N HIS A 94 2.06 1.43 -4.83
CA HIS A 94 2.06 2.26 -3.62
C HIS A 94 3.39 2.96 -3.36
N SER A 95 4.44 2.60 -4.06
CA SER A 95 5.83 2.92 -3.72
C SER A 95 6.51 3.86 -4.72
N VAL A 96 5.77 4.84 -5.23
CA VAL A 96 6.36 5.88 -6.09
C VAL A 96 7.11 6.86 -5.20
N ASP A 97 8.45 6.86 -5.27
CA ASP A 97 9.33 7.62 -4.38
C ASP A 97 10.24 8.62 -5.11
N SER A 98 10.11 8.74 -6.43
CA SER A 98 10.89 9.71 -7.22
C SER A 98 10.18 10.07 -8.53
N LEU A 99 10.47 11.27 -9.04
CA LEU A 99 9.96 11.73 -10.33
C LEU A 99 10.34 10.76 -11.45
N SER A 100 11.59 10.34 -11.47
CA SER A 100 12.10 9.45 -12.51
C SER A 100 11.47 8.04 -12.48
N LEU A 101 10.96 7.59 -11.32
CA LEU A 101 10.18 6.36 -11.23
C LEU A 101 8.76 6.58 -11.75
N ALA A 102 8.14 7.72 -11.43
CA ALA A 102 6.82 8.08 -11.94
C ALA A 102 6.81 8.16 -13.48
N GLU A 103 7.84 8.78 -14.08
CA GLU A 103 8.04 8.84 -15.53
C GLU A 103 8.14 7.45 -16.16
N GLU A 104 8.88 6.55 -15.53
CA GLU A 104 9.04 5.18 -16.02
C GLU A 104 7.73 4.39 -15.93
N ILE A 105 6.95 4.58 -14.86
CA ILE A 105 5.62 3.97 -14.71
C ILE A 105 4.67 4.51 -15.78
N GLN A 106 4.64 5.84 -16.00
CA GLN A 106 3.86 6.48 -17.06
C GLN A 106 4.16 5.84 -18.42
N ARG A 107 5.45 5.73 -18.77
CA ARG A 107 5.90 5.17 -20.05
C ARG A 107 5.46 3.72 -20.24
N HIS A 108 5.47 2.90 -19.19
CA HIS A 108 5.02 1.52 -19.25
C HIS A 108 3.50 1.37 -19.27
N ALA A 109 2.78 2.21 -18.52
CA ALA A 109 1.32 2.25 -18.53
C ALA A 109 0.77 2.66 -19.91
N GLU A 110 1.39 3.66 -20.53
CA GLU A 110 1.07 4.10 -21.90
C GLU A 110 1.22 2.97 -22.91
N LYS A 111 2.34 2.23 -22.87
CA LYS A 111 2.58 1.06 -23.76
C LYS A 111 1.52 -0.04 -23.62
N LEU A 112 0.91 -0.15 -22.43
CA LEU A 112 -0.16 -1.11 -22.15
C LEU A 112 -1.56 -0.55 -22.39
N GLY A 113 -1.67 0.72 -22.79
CA GLY A 113 -2.95 1.40 -22.99
C GLY A 113 -3.81 1.48 -21.72
N LYS A 114 -3.18 1.54 -20.52
CA LYS A 114 -3.89 1.56 -19.23
C LYS A 114 -3.63 2.85 -18.45
N ILE A 115 -4.53 3.18 -17.54
CA ILE A 115 -4.32 4.20 -16.52
C ILE A 115 -3.90 3.49 -15.23
N GLN A 116 -2.66 3.69 -14.79
CA GLN A 116 -2.11 3.06 -13.61
C GLN A 116 -2.47 3.85 -12.36
N LYS A 117 -3.16 3.21 -11.39
CA LYS A 117 -3.37 3.80 -10.07
C LYS A 117 -2.08 3.78 -9.27
N ILE A 118 -1.70 4.94 -8.73
CA ILE A 118 -0.45 5.10 -7.98
C ILE A 118 -0.66 5.86 -6.68
N LEU A 119 0.19 5.58 -5.69
CA LEU A 119 0.37 6.41 -4.50
C LEU A 119 1.84 6.84 -4.42
N VAL A 120 2.07 8.05 -3.93
CA VAL A 120 3.42 8.53 -3.64
C VAL A 120 3.82 8.11 -2.24
N GLN A 121 4.96 7.40 -2.14
CA GLN A 121 5.52 7.01 -0.86
C GLN A 121 6.30 8.16 -0.25
N VAL A 122 5.89 8.61 0.93
CA VAL A 122 6.52 9.69 1.69
C VAL A 122 7.26 9.12 2.88
N LYS A 123 8.49 9.58 3.10
CA LYS A 123 9.26 9.25 4.29
C LYS A 123 8.84 10.17 5.43
N THR A 124 8.09 9.64 6.40
CA THR A 124 7.60 10.36 7.58
C THR A 124 8.35 10.00 8.86
N SER A 125 9.47 9.27 8.75
CA SER A 125 10.35 8.91 9.86
C SER A 125 11.80 9.27 9.54
N GLU A 126 12.62 9.47 10.58
CA GLU A 126 14.05 9.75 10.44
C GLU A 126 14.89 8.50 10.14
N GLU A 127 14.30 7.31 10.13
CA GLU A 127 14.96 6.04 9.90
C GLU A 127 15.54 5.96 8.48
N GLU A 128 16.88 5.95 8.35
CA GLU A 128 17.59 6.02 7.05
C GLU A 128 17.28 4.86 6.11
N SER A 129 16.99 3.69 6.67
CA SER A 129 16.72 2.46 5.89
C SER A 129 15.42 2.49 5.10
N LYS A 130 14.53 3.48 5.33
CA LYS A 130 13.21 3.55 4.67
C LYS A 130 13.26 4.41 3.43
N SER A 131 12.72 3.85 2.33
CA SER A 131 12.47 4.55 1.09
C SER A 131 11.31 5.54 1.24
N GLY A 132 11.24 6.51 0.36
CA GLY A 132 10.17 7.49 0.29
C GLY A 132 10.71 8.89 -0.02
N VAL A 133 9.84 9.73 -0.52
CA VAL A 133 10.15 11.13 -0.84
C VAL A 133 10.51 11.88 0.44
N ILE A 134 11.62 12.60 0.41
CA ILE A 134 12.09 13.47 1.49
C ILE A 134 11.91 14.92 1.06
N GLY A 135 11.26 15.70 1.93
CA GLY A 135 11.08 17.13 1.68
C GLY A 135 9.86 17.47 0.83
N LYS A 136 9.29 18.61 1.16
CA LYS A 136 8.02 19.07 0.59
C LYS A 136 8.12 19.49 -0.87
N GLU A 137 9.25 20.09 -1.25
CA GLU A 137 9.45 20.55 -2.62
C GLU A 137 9.47 19.39 -3.62
N GLU A 138 10.18 18.31 -3.28
CA GLU A 138 10.26 17.13 -4.12
C GLU A 138 8.90 16.41 -4.19
N LEU A 139 8.19 16.33 -3.06
CA LEU A 139 6.83 15.79 -3.03
C LEU A 139 5.90 16.56 -3.98
N ILE A 140 5.92 17.89 -3.93
CA ILE A 140 5.08 18.73 -4.81
C ILE A 140 5.42 18.51 -6.28
N LYS A 141 6.70 18.40 -6.66
CA LYS A 141 7.11 18.10 -8.04
C LYS A 141 6.53 16.78 -8.54
N ILE A 142 6.67 15.72 -7.73
CA ILE A 142 6.18 14.37 -8.09
C ILE A 142 4.64 14.38 -8.18
N VAL A 143 3.96 14.95 -7.20
CA VAL A 143 2.49 15.04 -7.17
C VAL A 143 1.97 15.82 -8.38
N THR A 144 2.59 16.97 -8.70
CA THR A 144 2.22 17.79 -9.86
C THR A 144 2.41 17.01 -11.17
N TYR A 145 3.54 16.36 -11.33
CA TYR A 145 3.78 15.51 -12.51
C TYR A 145 2.72 14.41 -12.63
N CYS A 146 2.51 13.63 -11.56
CA CYS A 146 1.57 12.50 -11.56
C CYS A 146 0.12 12.94 -11.80
N SER A 147 -0.27 14.12 -11.31
CA SER A 147 -1.63 14.66 -11.51
C SER A 147 -1.89 15.09 -12.96
N ASN A 148 -0.85 15.41 -13.73
CA ASN A 148 -0.95 15.85 -15.13
C ASN A 148 -0.61 14.73 -16.14
N ALA A 149 -0.10 13.59 -15.67
CA ALA A 149 0.30 12.48 -16.53
C ALA A 149 -0.92 11.73 -17.07
N SER A 150 -0.95 11.46 -18.38
CA SER A 150 -2.13 10.91 -19.08
C SER A 150 -2.46 9.46 -18.68
N ASN A 151 -1.45 8.68 -18.31
CA ASN A 151 -1.60 7.25 -17.98
C ASN A 151 -1.34 6.93 -16.50
N LEU A 152 -1.31 7.97 -15.64
CA LEU A 152 -1.27 7.81 -14.19
C LEU A 152 -2.57 8.34 -13.57
N ASN A 153 -3.03 7.66 -12.53
CA ASN A 153 -4.07 8.14 -11.64
C ASN A 153 -3.49 8.19 -10.24
N LEU A 154 -3.07 9.38 -9.82
CA LEU A 154 -2.57 9.61 -8.46
C LEU A 154 -3.76 9.65 -7.50
N ILE A 155 -3.89 8.63 -6.65
CA ILE A 155 -5.04 8.47 -5.76
C ILE A 155 -4.75 8.80 -4.30
N GLY A 156 -3.49 8.92 -3.90
CA GLY A 156 -3.15 9.18 -2.50
C GLY A 156 -1.67 9.08 -2.17
N LEU A 157 -1.40 9.01 -0.88
CA LEU A 157 -0.07 8.90 -0.30
C LEU A 157 0.11 7.57 0.45
N MET A 158 1.36 7.15 0.58
CA MET A 158 1.74 5.96 1.35
C MET A 158 2.89 6.28 2.30
N THR A 159 2.90 5.68 3.48
CA THR A 159 4.08 5.65 4.37
C THR A 159 4.23 4.32 5.10
N ILE A 160 5.41 4.13 5.66
CA ILE A 160 5.76 3.04 6.58
C ILE A 160 6.29 3.69 7.85
N ALA A 161 5.56 3.51 8.96
CA ALA A 161 5.95 4.03 10.27
C ALA A 161 7.30 3.45 10.75
N PRO A 162 8.01 4.13 11.66
CA PRO A 162 9.26 3.59 12.21
C PRO A 162 9.02 2.24 12.91
N PHE A 163 10.03 1.37 12.85
CA PHE A 163 9.98 0.09 13.57
C PHE A 163 10.34 0.32 15.05
N THR A 164 9.32 0.57 15.87
CA THR A 164 9.47 0.91 17.29
C THR A 164 8.23 0.46 18.07
N GLU A 165 8.36 0.31 19.38
CA GLU A 165 7.25 0.11 20.31
C GLU A 165 6.64 1.46 20.80
N GLU A 166 7.29 2.58 20.49
CA GLU A 166 6.84 3.91 20.87
C GLU A 166 5.64 4.37 20.03
N GLN A 167 4.44 4.16 20.56
CA GLN A 167 3.18 4.50 19.87
C GLN A 167 3.10 5.97 19.43
N ASN A 168 3.70 6.90 20.19
CA ASN A 168 3.70 8.31 19.82
C ASN A 168 4.49 8.59 18.54
N LEU A 169 5.61 7.89 18.30
CA LEU A 169 6.38 8.03 17.06
C LEU A 169 5.62 7.45 15.87
N ILE A 170 4.96 6.29 16.07
CA ILE A 170 4.10 5.69 15.05
C ILE A 170 2.95 6.63 14.70
N ARG A 171 2.24 7.13 15.71
CA ARG A 171 1.11 8.07 15.53
C ARG A 171 1.56 9.34 14.81
N LYS A 172 2.69 9.91 15.22
CA LYS A 172 3.26 11.09 14.57
C LYS A 172 3.49 10.85 13.08
N SER A 173 4.11 9.72 12.73
CA SER A 173 4.38 9.34 11.32
C SER A 173 3.09 9.31 10.49
N PHE A 174 2.00 8.71 11.00
CA PHE A 174 0.72 8.61 10.29
C PHE A 174 -0.01 9.96 10.26
N SER A 175 0.00 10.71 11.36
CA SER A 175 -0.57 12.05 11.42
C SER A 175 0.12 13.02 10.45
N ASP A 176 1.45 12.95 10.33
CA ASP A 176 2.21 13.77 9.39
C ASP A 176 1.83 13.44 7.94
N LEU A 177 1.64 12.15 7.57
CA LEU A 177 1.16 11.76 6.25
C LEU A 177 -0.25 12.32 5.98
N ARG A 178 -1.18 12.21 6.94
CA ARG A 178 -2.54 12.73 6.83
C ARG A 178 -2.52 14.24 6.60
N LYS A 179 -1.76 15.00 7.39
CA LYS A 179 -1.63 16.45 7.23
C LYS A 179 -1.08 16.87 5.86
N LEU A 180 -0.07 16.14 5.35
CA LEU A 180 0.45 16.36 3.99
C LEU A 180 -0.62 16.12 2.93
N ASN A 181 -1.42 15.07 3.09
CA ASN A 181 -2.52 14.75 2.18
C ASN A 181 -3.61 15.85 2.21
N GLU A 182 -4.00 16.30 3.40
CA GLU A 182 -4.95 17.41 3.59
C GLU A 182 -4.43 18.71 2.94
N GLU A 183 -3.15 19.01 3.14
CA GLU A 183 -2.51 20.19 2.52
C GLU A 183 -2.50 20.11 0.99
N LEU A 184 -2.16 18.95 0.40
CA LEU A 184 -2.17 18.77 -1.04
C LEU A 184 -3.61 18.90 -1.59
N ASN A 185 -4.59 18.33 -0.91
CA ASN A 185 -5.99 18.45 -1.28
C ASN A 185 -6.50 19.90 -1.20
N SER A 186 -6.04 20.69 -0.23
CA SER A 186 -6.38 22.13 -0.14
C SER A 186 -5.81 22.95 -1.31
N LYS A 187 -4.80 22.42 -2.00
CA LYS A 187 -4.20 23.02 -3.21
C LYS A 187 -4.82 22.51 -4.52
N GLY A 188 -5.91 21.74 -4.44
CA GLY A 188 -6.69 21.29 -5.60
C GLY A 188 -6.35 19.89 -6.10
N HIS A 189 -5.49 19.13 -5.40
CA HIS A 189 -5.33 17.71 -5.69
C HIS A 189 -6.51 16.90 -5.14
N ILE A 190 -6.73 15.68 -5.67
CA ILE A 190 -7.81 14.79 -5.22
C ILE A 190 -7.19 13.47 -4.76
N LEU A 191 -6.59 13.50 -3.57
CA LEU A 191 -5.90 12.37 -2.96
C LEU A 191 -6.80 11.75 -1.89
N LYS A 192 -7.49 10.67 -2.23
CA LYS A 192 -8.49 10.02 -1.37
C LYS A 192 -7.91 8.93 -0.47
N GLU A 193 -6.77 8.37 -0.86
CA GLU A 193 -6.23 7.17 -0.22
C GLU A 193 -5.01 7.48 0.66
N LEU A 194 -5.01 6.91 1.86
CA LEU A 194 -3.89 6.89 2.80
C LEU A 194 -3.50 5.43 3.05
N SER A 195 -2.44 4.97 2.39
CA SER A 195 -1.90 3.63 2.57
C SER A 195 -0.89 3.64 3.71
N MET A 196 -1.31 3.20 4.89
CA MET A 196 -0.49 3.12 6.10
C MET A 196 -1.09 2.11 7.06
N GLY A 197 -0.29 1.55 7.95
CA GLY A 197 -0.69 0.51 8.89
C GLY A 197 -0.37 -0.90 8.39
N MET A 198 0.35 -1.63 9.22
CA MET A 198 0.73 -3.04 9.09
C MET A 198 0.27 -3.82 10.33
N THR A 199 0.61 -5.10 10.44
CA THR A 199 0.16 -5.96 11.54
C THR A 199 0.39 -5.38 12.93
N SER A 200 1.49 -4.65 13.16
CA SER A 200 1.85 -4.12 14.48
C SER A 200 1.23 -2.75 14.81
N ASP A 201 0.76 -2.01 13.81
CA ASP A 201 0.42 -0.59 13.97
C ASP A 201 -0.89 -0.16 13.26
N TYR A 202 -1.64 -1.11 12.69
CA TYR A 202 -2.87 -0.80 11.95
C TYR A 202 -3.95 -0.14 12.80
N GLU A 203 -4.01 -0.41 14.10
CA GLU A 203 -4.99 0.22 14.99
C GLU A 203 -4.76 1.73 15.05
N ILE A 204 -3.50 2.15 15.27
CA ILE A 204 -3.10 3.56 15.26
C ILE A 204 -3.32 4.18 13.86
N ALA A 205 -3.04 3.42 12.80
CA ALA A 205 -3.26 3.88 11.43
C ALA A 205 -4.75 4.16 11.16
N ILE A 206 -5.67 3.33 11.64
CA ILE A 206 -7.12 3.55 11.53
C ILE A 206 -7.52 4.83 12.26
N GLU A 207 -7.04 5.03 13.47
CA GLU A 207 -7.29 6.24 14.27
C GLU A 207 -6.78 7.51 13.55
N GLU A 208 -5.65 7.41 12.86
CA GLU A 208 -5.06 8.52 12.08
C GLU A 208 -5.59 8.63 10.64
N GLY A 209 -6.62 7.88 10.26
CA GLY A 209 -7.32 8.08 9.00
C GLY A 209 -6.88 7.17 7.85
N ALA A 210 -6.16 6.07 8.08
CA ALA A 210 -5.82 5.11 7.03
C ALA A 210 -7.06 4.67 6.25
N THR A 211 -6.92 4.55 4.94
CA THR A 211 -7.94 3.98 4.04
C THR A 211 -7.51 2.64 3.45
N MET A 212 -6.22 2.34 3.48
CA MET A 212 -5.62 1.09 3.03
C MET A 212 -4.68 0.53 4.09
N LEU A 213 -4.98 -0.65 4.60
CA LEU A 213 -4.14 -1.39 5.55
C LEU A 213 -3.41 -2.52 4.82
N ARG A 214 -2.12 -2.74 5.13
CA ARG A 214 -1.28 -3.77 4.50
C ARG A 214 -0.88 -4.83 5.53
N ILE A 215 -1.69 -5.85 5.66
CA ILE A 215 -1.57 -6.85 6.74
C ILE A 215 -1.07 -8.19 6.17
N GLY A 216 0.01 -8.72 6.74
CA GLY A 216 0.60 -10.00 6.33
C GLY A 216 0.50 -11.08 7.42
N SER A 217 1.35 -10.99 8.44
CA SER A 217 1.50 -12.02 9.46
C SER A 217 0.23 -12.31 10.27
N ALA A 218 -0.61 -11.31 10.52
CA ALA A 218 -1.90 -11.53 11.16
C ALA A 218 -2.88 -12.36 10.31
N ILE A 219 -2.70 -12.44 8.99
CA ILE A 219 -3.54 -13.23 8.08
C ILE A 219 -2.92 -14.59 7.81
N PHE A 220 -1.67 -14.62 7.35
CA PHE A 220 -1.01 -15.84 6.87
C PHE A 220 -0.18 -16.56 7.94
N GLY A 221 0.02 -15.93 9.10
CA GLY A 221 0.88 -16.45 10.17
C GLY A 221 2.33 -15.96 10.07
N GLU A 222 3.14 -16.31 11.08
CA GLU A 222 4.57 -16.08 11.07
C GLU A 222 5.27 -17.04 10.10
N ARG A 223 6.37 -16.58 9.52
CA ARG A 223 7.16 -17.36 8.57
C ARG A 223 7.94 -18.42 9.29
N ILE A 224 7.79 -19.66 8.92
CA ILE A 224 8.74 -20.71 9.27
C ILE A 224 9.88 -20.62 8.27
N TYR A 225 10.99 -19.98 8.67
CA TYR A 225 12.24 -20.09 7.91
C TYR A 225 12.82 -21.49 8.13
N HIS A 226 12.64 -22.40 7.20
CA HIS A 226 13.51 -23.55 7.12
C HIS A 226 14.89 -23.03 6.71
N LYS A 227 15.83 -22.98 7.66
CA LYS A 227 17.25 -22.82 7.33
C LYS A 227 17.65 -24.10 6.59
N GLU A 228 17.89 -23.98 5.28
CA GLU A 228 18.69 -24.95 4.55
C GLU A 228 20.16 -24.86 4.98
#